data_1a4177410645807509262a20be213b8a
#
_entry.id   1a4177410645807509262a20be213b8a
#
_cell.length_a   1.000
_cell.length_b   1.000
_cell.length_c   1.000
_cell.angle_alpha   90.00
_cell.angle_beta   90.00
_cell.angle_gamma   90.00
#
_symmetry.space_group_name_H-M   'P 1'
#
loop_
_entity.id
_entity.type
_entity.pdbx_description
1 polymer ?
#
loop_
_entity_poly.entity_id
_entity_poly.type
_entity_poly.pdbx_seq_one_letter_code
_entity_poly.pdbx_strand_id
1 'polypeptide(L)'
;MKKEFTFIDLFAGIGGMRIAFEKAGGRCVFSSENNPYSQKTYEANFGEIPDGDITKINEKDVPNHDILVGGFPCQPFSIAGVSSRNSLGLKHGFEAKTIPKGKILAQAQGTLFFDIVRIIEEKKPKAFLLENVKNLKSHDKGNTFRVIMKSLQDGLGYDVHYKIVDASSVVPQHRERIFIVGFKKPMDFKFPKMTDKRPALADILQEEVDEKYTLKDGTWKSLQRHKEKHKAKGNGFGFNLVNDTREIAKTLSARYYKDGAEILIAQKRKNPRKLTPRECASLMGFPKSFKIEVSDSQAYRQFGNA
;
A
#
# COMPACT_ATOMS: atom_id res chain seq x y z
N MET A 1 2.32 32.17 -5.92
CA MET A 1 1.23 31.21 -5.62
C MET A 1 1.61 29.85 -6.18
N LYS A 2 1.60 28.77 -5.37
CA LYS A 2 1.77 27.41 -5.91
C LYS A 2 0.59 27.13 -6.83
N LYS A 3 0.86 26.66 -8.05
CA LYS A 3 -0.19 26.33 -9.01
C LYS A 3 -0.96 25.13 -8.46
N GLU A 4 -2.24 25.30 -8.21
CA GLU A 4 -3.14 24.23 -7.78
C GLU A 4 -3.22 23.19 -8.89
N PHE A 5 -3.14 21.90 -8.51
CA PHE A 5 -3.31 20.78 -9.43
C PHE A 5 -4.41 19.85 -8.93
N THR A 6 -5.04 19.13 -9.83
CA THR A 6 -6.07 18.14 -9.48
C THR A 6 -5.49 16.74 -9.52
N PHE A 7 -6.01 15.87 -8.62
CA PHE A 7 -5.63 14.47 -8.64
C PHE A 7 -6.82 13.54 -8.32
N ILE A 8 -6.68 12.30 -8.72
CA ILE A 8 -7.56 11.20 -8.31
C ILE A 8 -6.79 10.20 -7.48
N ASP A 9 -7.48 9.54 -6.51
CA ASP A 9 -6.89 8.53 -5.60
C ASP A 9 -7.60 7.19 -5.79
N LEU A 10 -6.96 6.24 -6.47
CA LEU A 10 -7.49 4.90 -6.73
C LEU A 10 -7.00 3.93 -5.67
N PHE A 11 -7.89 3.05 -5.21
CA PHE A 11 -7.63 2.16 -4.07
C PHE A 11 -7.28 2.97 -2.82
N ALA A 12 -8.03 4.03 -2.60
CA ALA A 12 -7.70 5.12 -1.68
C ALA A 12 -7.52 4.66 -0.22
N GLY A 13 -8.04 3.47 0.15
CA GLY A 13 -7.95 2.97 1.51
C GLY A 13 -8.55 3.97 2.50
N ILE A 14 -7.74 4.45 3.42
CA ILE A 14 -8.13 5.46 4.39
C ILE A 14 -7.56 6.86 4.06
N GLY A 15 -7.09 7.08 2.83
CA GLY A 15 -6.68 8.39 2.32
C GLY A 15 -5.23 8.78 2.61
N GLY A 16 -4.32 7.82 2.78
CA GLY A 16 -2.90 8.12 3.01
C GLY A 16 -2.27 8.93 1.87
N MET A 17 -2.51 8.52 0.62
CA MET A 17 -2.06 9.26 -0.57
C MET A 17 -2.73 10.63 -0.67
N ARG A 18 -4.03 10.70 -0.40
CA ARG A 18 -4.78 11.97 -0.40
C ARG A 18 -4.15 13.00 0.55
N ILE A 19 -3.89 12.62 1.80
CA ILE A 19 -3.23 13.52 2.78
C ILE A 19 -1.92 14.07 2.23
N ALA A 20 -1.10 13.22 1.60
CA ALA A 20 0.19 13.62 1.05
C ALA A 20 0.03 14.61 -0.12
N PHE A 21 -0.90 14.35 -1.03
CA PHE A 21 -1.10 15.18 -2.22
C PHE A 21 -1.80 16.49 -1.89
N GLU A 22 -2.78 16.52 -0.97
CA GLU A 22 -3.40 17.75 -0.48
C GLU A 22 -2.37 18.64 0.25
N LYS A 23 -1.50 18.04 1.08
CA LYS A 23 -0.39 18.77 1.71
C LYS A 23 0.58 19.37 0.68
N ALA A 24 0.72 18.76 -0.48
CA ALA A 24 1.51 19.30 -1.59
C ALA A 24 0.79 20.40 -2.39
N GLY A 25 -0.48 20.70 -2.10
CA GLY A 25 -1.32 21.72 -2.76
C GLY A 25 -2.21 21.15 -3.87
N GLY A 26 -2.41 19.83 -3.90
CA GLY A 26 -3.36 19.19 -4.80
C GLY A 26 -4.79 19.22 -4.26
N ARG A 27 -5.76 19.16 -5.16
CA ARG A 27 -7.19 18.98 -4.86
C ARG A 27 -7.64 17.61 -5.39
N CYS A 28 -8.12 16.74 -4.48
CA CYS A 28 -8.74 15.48 -4.87
C CYS A 28 -10.07 15.76 -5.58
N VAL A 29 -10.25 15.19 -6.76
CA VAL A 29 -11.47 15.34 -7.55
C VAL A 29 -12.23 14.04 -7.75
N PHE A 30 -11.63 12.91 -7.34
CA PHE A 30 -12.23 11.60 -7.40
C PHE A 30 -11.41 10.63 -6.53
N SER A 31 -12.08 9.73 -5.83
CA SER A 31 -11.44 8.64 -5.11
C SER A 31 -12.27 7.36 -5.24
N SER A 32 -11.61 6.21 -5.24
CA SER A 32 -12.27 4.90 -5.32
C SER A 32 -11.72 3.95 -4.26
N GLU A 33 -12.62 3.33 -3.49
CA GLU A 33 -12.31 2.32 -2.47
C GLU A 33 -13.53 1.40 -2.28
N ASN A 34 -13.33 0.09 -2.33
CA ASN A 34 -14.44 -0.85 -2.25
C ASN A 34 -14.73 -1.40 -0.84
N ASN A 35 -13.83 -1.19 0.11
CA ASN A 35 -13.99 -1.69 1.47
C ASN A 35 -14.85 -0.72 2.30
N PRO A 36 -16.04 -1.13 2.79
CA PRO A 36 -16.96 -0.23 3.48
C PRO A 36 -16.39 0.31 4.80
N TYR A 37 -15.51 -0.41 5.48
CA TYR A 37 -14.85 0.09 6.68
C TYR A 37 -13.81 1.17 6.35
N SER A 38 -13.09 1.02 5.22
CA SER A 38 -12.16 2.06 4.74
C SER A 38 -12.92 3.30 4.29
N GLN A 39 -14.03 3.14 3.57
CA GLN A 39 -14.92 4.23 3.18
C GLN A 39 -15.41 5.01 4.38
N LYS A 40 -15.87 4.33 5.45
CA LYS A 40 -16.30 4.99 6.69
C LYS A 40 -15.20 5.85 7.32
N THR A 41 -13.97 5.32 7.41
CA THR A 41 -12.84 6.07 7.95
C THR A 41 -12.45 7.22 7.03
N TYR A 42 -12.52 7.03 5.72
CA TYR A 42 -12.25 8.06 4.72
C TYR A 42 -13.28 9.20 4.82
N GLU A 43 -14.57 8.89 4.83
CA GLU A 43 -15.66 9.85 5.00
C GLU A 43 -15.50 10.69 6.28
N ALA A 44 -15.18 10.05 7.40
CA ALA A 44 -14.97 10.74 8.67
C ALA A 44 -13.85 11.79 8.63
N ASN A 45 -12.84 11.59 7.76
CA ASN A 45 -11.67 12.45 7.66
C ASN A 45 -11.76 13.49 6.52
N PHE A 46 -12.47 13.18 5.45
CA PHE A 46 -12.50 14.03 4.24
C PHE A 46 -13.90 14.57 3.91
N GLY A 47 -14.95 14.10 4.60
CA GLY A 47 -16.33 14.56 4.41
C GLY A 47 -17.01 14.07 3.14
N GLU A 48 -16.41 13.10 2.45
CA GLU A 48 -16.96 12.47 1.25
C GLU A 48 -16.71 10.96 1.27
N ILE A 49 -17.62 10.19 0.67
CA ILE A 49 -17.50 8.74 0.51
C ILE A 49 -16.78 8.46 -0.81
N PRO A 50 -15.69 7.67 -0.84
CA PRO A 50 -15.08 7.25 -2.09
C PRO A 50 -16.09 6.49 -2.97
N ASP A 51 -16.01 6.69 -4.28
CA ASP A 51 -16.70 5.82 -5.23
C ASP A 51 -16.24 4.36 -5.01
N GLY A 52 -17.15 3.44 -5.16
CA GLY A 52 -16.95 2.05 -4.75
C GLY A 52 -15.89 1.29 -5.55
N ASP A 53 -16.28 0.14 -6.08
CA ASP A 53 -15.40 -0.77 -6.80
C ASP A 53 -15.01 -0.20 -8.17
N ILE A 54 -13.74 0.12 -8.35
CA ILE A 54 -13.21 0.69 -9.59
C ILE A 54 -13.48 -0.16 -10.83
N THR A 55 -13.62 -1.47 -10.67
CA THR A 55 -13.92 -2.38 -11.78
C THR A 55 -15.32 -2.16 -12.39
N LYS A 56 -16.19 -1.46 -11.65
CA LYS A 56 -17.57 -1.14 -12.05
C LYS A 56 -17.74 0.29 -12.55
N ILE A 57 -16.70 1.10 -12.41
CA ILE A 57 -16.71 2.52 -12.82
C ILE A 57 -16.23 2.61 -14.26
N ASN A 58 -17.01 3.27 -15.12
CA ASN A 58 -16.58 3.56 -16.47
C ASN A 58 -15.48 4.63 -16.44
N GLU A 59 -14.38 4.40 -17.15
CA GLU A 59 -13.28 5.34 -17.24
C GLU A 59 -13.70 6.73 -17.77
N LYS A 60 -14.75 6.80 -18.57
CA LYS A 60 -15.29 8.07 -19.08
C LYS A 60 -15.94 8.92 -18.00
N ASP A 61 -16.50 8.28 -16.97
CA ASP A 61 -17.17 8.95 -15.85
C ASP A 61 -16.18 9.51 -14.81
N VAL A 62 -14.93 9.04 -14.83
CA VAL A 62 -13.87 9.61 -14.00
C VAL A 62 -13.57 11.05 -14.42
N PRO A 63 -13.48 12.03 -13.52
CA PRO A 63 -13.18 13.43 -13.87
C PRO A 63 -11.80 13.59 -14.52
N ASN A 64 -11.63 14.63 -15.35
CA ASN A 64 -10.32 15.04 -15.82
C ASN A 64 -9.45 15.49 -14.65
N HIS A 65 -8.19 15.09 -14.63
CA HIS A 65 -7.25 15.36 -13.56
C HIS A 65 -5.82 15.49 -14.09
N ASP A 66 -4.97 16.15 -13.30
CA ASP A 66 -3.57 16.33 -13.63
C ASP A 66 -2.73 15.11 -13.27
N ILE A 67 -3.02 14.48 -12.11
CA ILE A 67 -2.24 13.38 -11.55
C ILE A 67 -3.17 12.23 -11.13
N LEU A 68 -2.81 10.99 -11.48
CA LEU A 68 -3.43 9.79 -10.94
C LEU A 68 -2.53 9.22 -9.86
N VAL A 69 -3.08 8.96 -8.67
CA VAL A 69 -2.37 8.23 -7.63
C VAL A 69 -3.08 6.93 -7.30
N GLY A 70 -2.34 5.90 -6.87
CA GLY A 70 -2.95 4.63 -6.49
C GLY A 70 -1.99 3.64 -5.85
N GLY A 71 -2.39 3.12 -4.68
CA GLY A 71 -1.76 1.99 -4.02
C GLY A 71 -2.48 0.69 -4.40
N PHE A 72 -2.20 0.14 -5.57
CA PHE A 72 -2.93 -1.04 -6.05
C PHE A 72 -2.49 -2.32 -5.33
N PRO A 73 -3.43 -3.26 -5.04
CA PRO A 73 -3.09 -4.49 -4.33
C PRO A 73 -2.17 -5.38 -5.17
N CYS A 74 -1.17 -5.99 -4.49
CA CYS A 74 -0.33 -7.02 -5.08
C CYS A 74 -1.14 -8.32 -5.23
N GLN A 75 -2.09 -8.32 -6.14
CA GLN A 75 -2.70 -9.59 -6.57
C GLN A 75 -1.72 -10.25 -7.53
N PRO A 76 -1.48 -11.58 -7.40
CA PRO A 76 -0.81 -12.28 -8.45
C PRO A 76 -1.56 -11.96 -9.75
N PHE A 77 -0.85 -11.60 -10.80
CA PHE A 77 -1.37 -11.76 -12.15
C PHE A 77 -1.64 -13.25 -12.27
N SER A 78 -2.75 -13.69 -11.65
CA SER A 78 -2.99 -15.11 -11.52
C SER A 78 -3.16 -15.64 -12.93
N ILE A 79 -2.28 -16.56 -13.24
CA ILE A 79 -2.39 -17.50 -14.34
C ILE A 79 -3.81 -18.13 -14.44
N ALA A 80 -4.71 -17.94 -13.47
CA ALA A 80 -6.12 -18.28 -13.55
C ALA A 80 -6.84 -17.58 -14.72
N GLY A 81 -6.48 -16.36 -15.08
CA GLY A 81 -6.84 -15.77 -16.39
C GLY A 81 -6.18 -16.48 -17.56
N VAL A 82 -5.03 -17.11 -17.35
CA VAL A 82 -4.32 -17.94 -18.34
C VAL A 82 -4.88 -19.38 -18.35
N SER A 83 -5.33 -19.93 -17.22
CA SER A 83 -5.96 -21.24 -17.16
C SER A 83 -7.36 -21.27 -17.80
N SER A 84 -8.14 -20.20 -17.71
CA SER A 84 -9.37 -20.10 -18.52
C SER A 84 -9.08 -19.92 -20.01
N ARG A 85 -7.85 -19.53 -20.41
CA ARG A 85 -7.40 -19.45 -21.80
C ARG A 85 -6.93 -20.77 -22.39
N ASN A 86 -6.54 -21.74 -21.56
CA ASN A 86 -6.29 -23.10 -22.02
C ASN A 86 -7.57 -23.75 -22.58
N SER A 87 -8.75 -23.28 -22.14
CA SER A 87 -10.02 -23.63 -22.77
C SER A 87 -10.28 -22.93 -24.11
N LEU A 88 -9.48 -21.90 -24.45
CA LEU A 88 -9.53 -21.17 -25.73
C LEU A 88 -8.35 -21.51 -26.68
N GLY A 89 -7.59 -22.57 -26.41
CA GLY A 89 -6.60 -23.13 -27.35
C GLY A 89 -5.28 -22.34 -27.49
N LEU A 90 -4.95 -21.45 -26.57
CA LEU A 90 -3.69 -20.69 -26.59
C LEU A 90 -2.60 -21.42 -25.79
N LYS A 91 -1.64 -22.03 -26.51
CA LYS A 91 -0.51 -22.79 -25.97
C LYS A 91 0.46 -21.92 -25.16
N HIS A 92 1.15 -22.56 -24.20
CA HIS A 92 2.13 -22.03 -23.28
C HIS A 92 3.16 -21.07 -23.90
N GLY A 93 3.42 -19.96 -23.16
CA GLY A 93 4.54 -19.08 -23.39
C GLY A 93 4.08 -17.65 -23.75
N PHE A 94 4.08 -16.77 -22.75
CA PHE A 94 4.03 -15.33 -23.00
C PHE A 94 5.41 -14.91 -23.54
N GLU A 95 5.69 -15.19 -24.81
CA GLU A 95 6.75 -14.50 -25.50
C GLU A 95 6.28 -13.09 -25.78
N ALA A 96 6.96 -12.12 -25.18
CA ALA A 96 6.70 -10.69 -25.33
C ALA A 96 7.13 -10.20 -26.74
N LYS A 97 6.54 -10.77 -27.77
CA LYS A 97 6.66 -10.26 -29.15
C LYS A 97 5.48 -9.34 -29.41
N THR A 98 5.81 -8.06 -29.52
CA THR A 98 5.01 -6.96 -30.09
C THR A 98 3.50 -7.04 -29.83
N ILE A 99 3.03 -6.46 -28.73
CA ILE A 99 1.61 -6.26 -28.48
C ILE A 99 1.20 -4.98 -29.24
N PRO A 100 0.31 -5.04 -30.23
CA PRO A 100 -0.17 -3.86 -30.94
C PRO A 100 -0.89 -2.90 -29.99
N LYS A 101 -0.69 -1.57 -30.18
CA LYS A 101 -1.47 -0.54 -29.48
C LYS A 101 -2.96 -0.88 -29.54
N GLY A 102 -3.66 -0.86 -28.40
CA GLY A 102 -5.09 -1.18 -28.28
C GLY A 102 -5.45 -2.64 -27.97
N LYS A 103 -4.51 -3.62 -28.03
CA LYS A 103 -4.80 -5.04 -27.69
C LYS A 103 -4.31 -5.47 -26.30
N ILE A 104 -3.56 -4.63 -25.59
CA ILE A 104 -3.09 -4.91 -24.23
C ILE A 104 -4.26 -5.07 -23.28
N LEU A 105 -5.27 -4.21 -23.38
CA LEU A 105 -6.48 -4.20 -22.57
C LEU A 105 -7.37 -5.43 -22.75
N ALA A 106 -7.55 -5.88 -23.97
CA ALA A 106 -8.46 -7.02 -24.27
C ALA A 106 -7.95 -8.37 -23.76
N GLN A 107 -6.63 -8.52 -23.54
CA GLN A 107 -6.02 -9.81 -23.17
C GLN A 107 -5.73 -9.96 -21.67
N ALA A 108 -5.79 -8.90 -20.89
CA ALA A 108 -5.36 -8.88 -19.49
C ALA A 108 -6.50 -8.52 -18.51
N GLN A 109 -7.74 -8.61 -18.94
CA GLN A 109 -8.91 -8.38 -18.08
C GLN A 109 -8.84 -9.27 -16.83
N GLY A 110 -8.89 -8.67 -15.65
CA GLY A 110 -9.00 -9.36 -14.37
C GLY A 110 -7.95 -9.03 -13.31
N THR A 111 -7.09 -8.04 -13.52
CA THR A 111 -6.26 -7.51 -12.43
C THR A 111 -6.47 -6.01 -12.27
N LEU A 112 -6.56 -5.55 -11.02
CA LEU A 112 -6.81 -4.15 -10.67
C LEU A 112 -5.78 -3.16 -11.22
N PHE A 113 -4.58 -3.63 -11.58
CA PHE A 113 -3.60 -2.83 -12.30
C PHE A 113 -4.11 -2.38 -13.69
N PHE A 114 -4.88 -3.22 -14.38
CA PHE A 114 -5.40 -2.86 -15.70
C PHE A 114 -6.58 -1.88 -15.62
N ASP A 115 -7.23 -1.77 -14.45
CA ASP A 115 -8.16 -0.68 -14.20
C ASP A 115 -7.44 0.68 -14.14
N ILE A 116 -6.23 0.71 -13.56
CA ILE A 116 -5.36 1.90 -13.64
C ILE A 116 -5.01 2.21 -15.11
N VAL A 117 -4.59 1.19 -15.88
CA VAL A 117 -4.16 1.36 -17.28
C VAL A 117 -5.29 1.95 -18.14
N ARG A 118 -6.54 1.42 -18.04
CA ARG A 118 -7.66 1.95 -18.84
C ARG A 118 -8.03 3.39 -18.48
N ILE A 119 -7.91 3.77 -17.20
CA ILE A 119 -8.16 5.14 -16.76
C ILE A 119 -7.06 6.08 -17.27
N ILE A 120 -5.78 5.68 -17.19
CA ILE A 120 -4.67 6.47 -17.74
C ILE A 120 -4.82 6.62 -19.28
N GLU A 121 -5.23 5.54 -19.97
CA GLU A 121 -5.43 5.57 -21.43
C GLU A 121 -6.53 6.56 -21.83
N GLU A 122 -7.64 6.57 -21.12
CA GLU A 122 -8.78 7.48 -21.38
C GLU A 122 -8.46 8.92 -20.98
N LYS A 123 -7.99 9.13 -19.75
CA LYS A 123 -7.85 10.47 -19.17
C LYS A 123 -6.53 11.15 -19.49
N LYS A 124 -5.48 10.37 -19.79
CA LYS A 124 -4.14 10.86 -20.15
C LYS A 124 -3.60 11.92 -19.18
N PRO A 125 -3.56 11.65 -17.87
CA PRO A 125 -3.07 12.60 -16.88
C PRO A 125 -1.63 13.03 -17.19
N LYS A 126 -1.21 14.20 -16.69
CA LYS A 126 0.16 14.71 -16.87
C LYS A 126 1.20 13.82 -16.23
N ALA A 127 0.82 13.20 -15.09
CA ALA A 127 1.66 12.27 -14.36
C ALA A 127 0.82 11.24 -13.61
N PHE A 128 1.47 10.17 -13.16
CA PHE A 128 0.89 9.25 -12.17
C PHE A 128 1.94 8.87 -11.13
N LEU A 129 1.47 8.47 -9.94
CA LEU A 129 2.27 7.84 -8.89
C LEU A 129 1.55 6.58 -8.42
N LEU A 130 2.19 5.44 -8.61
CA LEU A 130 1.70 4.14 -8.17
C LEU A 130 2.60 3.60 -7.06
N GLU A 131 1.98 2.95 -6.06
CA GLU A 131 2.69 2.31 -4.95
C GLU A 131 2.37 0.83 -4.89
N ASN A 132 3.35 0.04 -4.46
CA ASN A 132 3.14 -1.36 -4.16
C ASN A 132 4.23 -1.88 -3.18
N VAL A 133 4.09 -3.13 -2.71
CA VAL A 133 5.13 -3.77 -1.91
C VAL A 133 6.41 -4.00 -2.73
N LYS A 134 7.58 -3.94 -2.09
CA LYS A 134 8.88 -4.15 -2.77
C LYS A 134 8.96 -5.45 -3.57
N ASN A 135 8.28 -6.49 -3.08
CA ASN A 135 8.31 -7.82 -3.70
C ASN A 135 7.61 -7.86 -5.07
N LEU A 136 6.86 -6.83 -5.46
CA LEU A 136 6.31 -6.70 -6.80
C LEU A 136 7.41 -6.86 -7.87
N LYS A 137 8.61 -6.32 -7.61
CA LYS A 137 9.74 -6.37 -8.54
C LYS A 137 10.24 -7.81 -8.80
N SER A 138 10.18 -8.68 -7.80
CA SER A 138 10.63 -10.07 -7.89
C SER A 138 9.50 -11.08 -8.09
N HIS A 139 8.24 -10.62 -8.01
CA HIS A 139 7.08 -11.47 -8.16
C HIS A 139 7.08 -12.18 -9.52
N ASP A 140 6.77 -13.49 -9.51
CA ASP A 140 6.81 -14.35 -10.70
C ASP A 140 8.13 -14.20 -11.48
N LYS A 141 9.26 -14.33 -10.80
CA LYS A 141 10.61 -14.18 -11.38
C LYS A 141 10.81 -12.84 -12.14
N GLY A 142 10.09 -11.77 -11.72
CA GLY A 142 10.11 -10.44 -12.32
C GLY A 142 9.16 -10.26 -13.51
N ASN A 143 8.41 -11.28 -13.92
CA ASN A 143 7.49 -11.18 -15.06
C ASN A 143 6.38 -10.16 -14.80
N THR A 144 5.80 -10.18 -13.60
CA THR A 144 4.75 -9.22 -13.20
C THR A 144 5.23 -7.77 -13.38
N PHE A 145 6.39 -7.45 -12.85
CA PHE A 145 6.94 -6.09 -12.94
C PHE A 145 7.26 -5.71 -14.39
N ARG A 146 7.77 -6.65 -15.19
CA ARG A 146 8.04 -6.42 -16.62
C ARG A 146 6.76 -6.10 -17.40
N VAL A 147 5.64 -6.79 -17.11
CA VAL A 147 4.34 -6.50 -17.72
C VAL A 147 3.86 -5.10 -17.33
N ILE A 148 3.96 -4.73 -16.05
CA ILE A 148 3.59 -3.39 -15.57
C ILE A 148 4.40 -2.32 -16.32
N MET A 149 5.73 -2.44 -16.36
CA MET A 149 6.58 -1.45 -17.01
C MET A 149 6.29 -1.34 -18.50
N LYS A 150 6.15 -2.47 -19.21
CA LYS A 150 5.77 -2.46 -20.63
C LYS A 150 4.41 -1.82 -20.88
N SER A 151 3.41 -2.09 -20.06
CA SER A 151 2.10 -1.46 -20.21
C SER A 151 2.17 0.05 -20.07
N LEU A 152 2.95 0.56 -19.11
CA LEU A 152 3.07 1.98 -18.83
C LEU A 152 3.97 2.70 -19.84
N GLN A 153 5.10 2.10 -20.23
CA GLN A 153 6.07 2.69 -21.17
C GLN A 153 5.67 2.47 -22.61
N ASP A 154 5.60 1.23 -23.06
CA ASP A 154 5.38 0.90 -24.47
C ASP A 154 3.89 1.03 -24.86
N GLY A 155 2.98 0.65 -23.94
CA GLY A 155 1.55 0.70 -24.17
C GLY A 155 0.98 2.11 -24.10
N LEU A 156 1.23 2.82 -23.01
CA LEU A 156 0.68 4.15 -22.75
C LEU A 156 1.61 5.30 -23.17
N GLY A 157 2.90 5.01 -23.42
CA GLY A 157 3.87 6.00 -23.89
C GLY A 157 4.33 7.00 -22.81
N TYR A 158 4.30 6.62 -21.54
CA TYR A 158 4.80 7.47 -20.45
C TYR A 158 6.31 7.27 -20.22
N ASP A 159 6.97 8.34 -19.82
CA ASP A 159 8.33 8.28 -19.27
C ASP A 159 8.26 7.82 -17.84
N VAL A 160 8.69 6.58 -17.54
CA VAL A 160 8.43 5.89 -16.27
C VAL A 160 9.70 5.62 -15.49
N HIS A 161 9.72 6.08 -14.26
CA HIS A 161 10.77 5.88 -13.28
C HIS A 161 10.27 5.07 -12.09
N TYR A 162 11.14 4.29 -11.44
CA TYR A 162 10.76 3.58 -10.22
C TYR A 162 11.90 3.53 -9.22
N LYS A 163 11.54 3.46 -7.93
CA LYS A 163 12.49 3.29 -6.84
C LYS A 163 11.85 2.54 -5.68
N ILE A 164 12.61 1.67 -5.03
CA ILE A 164 12.23 1.13 -3.73
C ILE A 164 12.70 2.12 -2.66
N VAL A 165 11.77 2.55 -1.82
CA VAL A 165 12.02 3.51 -0.73
C VAL A 165 11.66 2.85 0.59
N ASP A 166 12.56 2.95 1.57
CA ASP A 166 12.31 2.60 2.96
C ASP A 166 11.86 3.86 3.72
N ALA A 167 10.72 3.78 4.38
CA ALA A 167 10.16 4.90 5.13
C ALA A 167 10.86 5.15 6.48
N SER A 168 11.89 4.36 6.83
CA SER A 168 12.58 4.42 8.14
C SER A 168 13.22 5.75 8.48
N SER A 169 13.43 6.63 7.50
CA SER A 169 13.91 7.99 7.71
C SER A 169 12.82 9.02 8.07
N VAL A 170 11.55 8.65 7.96
CA VAL A 170 10.42 9.56 8.19
C VAL A 170 9.41 9.02 9.20
N VAL A 171 9.35 7.69 9.37
CA VAL A 171 8.54 7.01 10.39
C VAL A 171 9.36 5.93 11.10
N PRO A 172 9.07 5.60 12.36
CA PRO A 172 9.90 4.66 13.14
C PRO A 172 9.62 3.19 12.78
N GLN A 173 9.60 2.86 11.48
CA GLN A 173 9.48 1.50 11.00
C GLN A 173 10.23 1.26 9.70
N HIS A 174 10.73 0.05 9.53
CA HIS A 174 11.16 -0.45 8.23
C HIS A 174 9.93 -0.76 7.37
N ARG A 175 9.63 0.10 6.38
CA ARG A 175 8.54 -0.11 5.42
C ARG A 175 9.05 0.18 4.02
N GLU A 176 9.45 -0.86 3.33
CA GLU A 176 9.94 -0.75 1.96
C GLU A 176 8.79 -0.89 0.96
N ARG A 177 8.65 0.13 0.09
CA ARG A 177 7.65 0.17 -0.97
C ARG A 177 8.31 0.54 -2.29
N ILE A 178 7.81 -0.05 -3.36
CA ILE A 178 8.17 0.40 -4.71
C ILE A 178 7.21 1.51 -5.11
N PHE A 179 7.78 2.63 -5.51
CA PHE A 179 7.07 3.76 -6.12
C PHE A 179 7.38 3.78 -7.61
N ILE A 180 6.34 3.86 -8.44
CA ILE A 180 6.42 3.95 -9.89
C ILE A 180 5.81 5.28 -10.28
N VAL A 181 6.61 6.16 -10.88
CA VAL A 181 6.21 7.51 -11.30
C VAL A 181 6.29 7.59 -12.82
N GLY A 182 5.23 8.06 -13.46
CA GLY A 182 5.22 8.26 -14.90
C GLY A 182 4.83 9.67 -15.27
N PHE A 183 5.47 10.19 -16.32
CA PHE A 183 5.20 11.51 -16.89
C PHE A 183 4.75 11.36 -18.35
N LYS A 184 3.69 12.07 -18.74
CA LYS A 184 3.20 12.06 -20.12
C LYS A 184 4.19 12.66 -21.12
N LYS A 185 5.03 13.60 -20.66
CA LYS A 185 6.15 14.17 -21.40
C LYS A 185 7.45 13.79 -20.70
N PRO A 186 8.52 13.46 -21.42
CA PRO A 186 9.81 13.15 -20.81
C PRO A 186 10.27 14.25 -19.85
N MET A 187 10.80 13.84 -18.69
CA MET A 187 11.23 14.74 -17.62
C MET A 187 12.52 14.22 -16.96
N ASP A 188 13.49 15.09 -16.70
CA ASP A 188 14.67 14.75 -15.87
C ASP A 188 14.21 14.63 -14.40
N PHE A 189 13.54 13.51 -14.09
CA PHE A 189 13.02 13.22 -12.77
C PHE A 189 14.03 12.45 -11.94
N LYS A 190 14.23 12.92 -10.71
CA LYS A 190 15.06 12.22 -9.71
C LYS A 190 14.28 12.05 -8.42
N PHE A 191 14.22 10.82 -7.92
CA PHE A 191 13.64 10.59 -6.60
C PHE A 191 14.41 11.39 -5.54
N PRO A 192 13.72 12.02 -4.58
CA PRO A 192 14.37 12.76 -3.53
C PRO A 192 15.30 11.87 -2.71
N LYS A 193 16.39 12.44 -2.23
CA LYS A 193 17.22 11.80 -1.22
C LYS A 193 16.47 11.77 0.09
N MET A 194 16.40 10.60 0.71
CA MET A 194 15.82 10.46 2.04
C MET A 194 16.75 11.10 3.07
N THR A 195 16.16 11.63 4.15
CA THR A 195 16.94 12.23 5.24
C THR A 195 17.63 11.15 6.07
N ASP A 196 18.72 11.52 6.76
CA ASP A 196 19.39 10.63 7.71
C ASP A 196 18.72 10.62 9.10
N LYS A 197 17.62 11.37 9.27
CA LYS A 197 16.83 11.34 10.50
C LYS A 197 16.20 9.96 10.67
N ARG A 198 16.27 9.45 11.89
CA ARG A 198 15.63 8.18 12.27
C ARG A 198 14.73 8.45 13.46
N PRO A 199 13.42 8.66 13.23
CA PRO A 199 12.49 8.79 14.33
C PRO A 199 12.52 7.50 15.16
N ALA A 200 12.38 7.62 16.47
CA ALA A 200 12.34 6.48 17.37
C ALA A 200 10.91 5.99 17.58
N LEU A 201 10.75 4.72 17.89
CA LEU A 201 9.42 4.18 18.22
C LEU A 201 8.84 4.90 19.46
N ALA A 202 9.69 5.30 20.40
CA ALA A 202 9.29 6.09 21.57
C ALA A 202 8.51 7.37 21.22
N ASP A 203 8.80 8.00 20.07
CA ASP A 203 8.18 9.26 19.66
C ASP A 203 6.68 9.11 19.34
N ILE A 204 6.21 7.88 19.13
CA ILE A 204 4.82 7.57 18.76
C ILE A 204 4.05 6.78 19.82
N LEU A 205 4.72 6.29 20.87
CA LEU A 205 4.07 5.52 21.92
C LEU A 205 3.27 6.44 22.86
N GLN A 206 2.13 5.96 23.29
CA GLN A 206 1.29 6.60 24.30
C GLN A 206 1.83 6.30 25.70
N GLU A 207 1.78 7.27 26.62
CA GLU A 207 2.22 7.11 28.01
C GLU A 207 1.30 6.14 28.77
N GLU A 208 0.00 6.29 28.59
CA GLU A 208 -1.01 5.44 29.20
C GLU A 208 -1.73 4.61 28.13
N VAL A 209 -1.75 3.31 28.31
CA VAL A 209 -2.36 2.36 27.39
C VAL A 209 -3.24 1.39 28.15
N ASP A 210 -4.48 1.23 27.68
CA ASP A 210 -5.47 0.28 28.21
C ASP A 210 -4.90 -1.14 28.26
N GLU A 211 -5.14 -1.83 29.35
CA GLU A 211 -4.66 -3.20 29.59
C GLU A 211 -5.17 -4.23 28.58
N LYS A 212 -6.28 -3.94 27.89
CA LYS A 212 -6.79 -4.78 26.79
C LYS A 212 -5.78 -5.04 25.67
N TYR A 213 -4.76 -4.15 25.51
CA TYR A 213 -3.69 -4.32 24.52
C TYR A 213 -2.57 -5.24 25.00
N THR A 214 -2.50 -5.57 26.30
CA THR A 214 -1.57 -6.55 26.85
C THR A 214 -1.99 -7.97 26.43
N LEU A 215 -1.02 -8.75 25.95
CA LEU A 215 -1.31 -10.12 25.52
C LEU A 215 -1.71 -10.99 26.69
N LYS A 216 -2.78 -11.77 26.52
CA LYS A 216 -3.17 -12.81 27.48
C LYS A 216 -2.10 -13.91 27.51
N ASP A 217 -1.93 -14.58 28.66
CA ASP A 217 -0.93 -15.63 28.86
C ASP A 217 -0.97 -16.72 27.79
N GLY A 218 -2.16 -17.18 27.42
CA GLY A 218 -2.34 -18.20 26.40
C GLY A 218 -1.80 -17.76 25.03
N THR A 219 -2.10 -16.51 24.64
CA THR A 219 -1.59 -15.94 23.38
C THR A 219 -0.08 -15.79 23.43
N TRP A 220 0.48 -15.25 24.50
CA TRP A 220 1.91 -15.07 24.65
C TRP A 220 2.67 -16.39 24.62
N LYS A 221 2.23 -17.39 25.39
CA LYS A 221 2.81 -18.75 25.37
C LYS A 221 2.73 -19.40 23.99
N SER A 222 1.64 -19.16 23.24
CA SER A 222 1.49 -19.67 21.87
C SER A 222 2.51 -19.03 20.91
N LEU A 223 2.72 -17.71 20.99
CA LEU A 223 3.70 -17.01 20.18
C LEU A 223 5.13 -17.47 20.49
N GLN A 224 5.46 -17.70 21.78
CA GLN A 224 6.76 -18.22 22.18
C GLN A 224 7.01 -19.62 21.58
N ARG A 225 6.07 -20.56 21.74
CA ARG A 225 6.16 -21.91 21.15
C ARG A 225 6.29 -21.86 19.62
N HIS A 226 5.55 -20.97 18.97
CA HIS A 226 5.64 -20.79 17.52
C HIS A 226 7.05 -20.34 17.09
N LYS A 227 7.63 -19.36 17.79
CA LYS A 227 8.99 -18.87 17.53
C LYS A 227 10.05 -19.95 17.71
N GLU A 228 9.96 -20.73 18.81
CA GLU A 228 10.85 -21.86 19.10
C GLU A 228 10.78 -22.94 18.00
N LYS A 229 9.55 -23.32 17.61
CA LYS A 229 9.33 -24.30 16.52
C LYS A 229 9.93 -23.85 15.21
N HIS A 230 9.85 -22.56 14.88
CA HIS A 230 10.42 -22.02 13.65
C HIS A 230 11.94 -21.88 13.74
N LYS A 231 12.48 -21.54 14.91
CA LYS A 231 13.92 -21.54 15.18
C LYS A 231 14.52 -22.92 14.97
N ALA A 232 13.85 -23.96 15.51
CA ALA A 232 14.28 -25.36 15.34
C ALA A 232 14.27 -25.84 13.88
N LYS A 233 13.44 -25.22 13.02
CA LYS A 233 13.40 -25.47 11.56
C LYS A 233 14.38 -24.62 10.76
N GLY A 234 15.24 -23.84 11.40
CA GLY A 234 16.22 -22.97 10.73
C GLY A 234 15.63 -21.77 10.01
N ASN A 235 14.37 -21.40 10.26
CA ASN A 235 13.77 -20.22 9.67
C ASN A 235 13.47 -19.16 10.75
N GLY A 236 13.47 -17.88 10.36
CA GLY A 236 13.37 -16.73 11.26
C GLY A 236 11.93 -16.29 11.57
N PHE A 237 10.92 -17.11 11.35
CA PHE A 237 9.54 -16.74 11.64
C PHE A 237 9.25 -16.69 13.14
N GLY A 238 8.45 -15.72 13.57
CA GLY A 238 8.06 -15.55 14.94
C GLY A 238 7.69 -14.10 15.27
N PHE A 239 7.47 -13.83 16.54
CA PHE A 239 7.17 -12.49 17.01
C PHE A 239 8.43 -11.61 17.06
N ASN A 240 8.22 -10.29 16.95
CA ASN A 240 9.24 -9.28 17.21
C ASN A 240 8.88 -8.52 18.50
N LEU A 241 9.75 -8.62 19.50
CA LEU A 241 9.63 -7.93 20.77
C LEU A 241 10.58 -6.74 20.78
N VAL A 242 10.03 -5.55 20.92
CA VAL A 242 10.78 -4.30 21.06
C VAL A 242 11.06 -4.09 22.54
N ASN A 243 12.33 -4.23 22.93
CA ASN A 243 12.82 -3.99 24.29
C ASN A 243 13.38 -2.57 24.44
N ASP A 244 13.93 -2.01 23.38
CA ASP A 244 14.44 -0.63 23.33
C ASP A 244 13.60 0.20 22.35
N THR A 245 12.81 1.11 22.89
CA THR A 245 11.92 1.98 22.09
C THR A 245 12.67 3.05 21.30
N ARG A 246 13.99 3.17 21.45
CA ARG A 246 14.85 3.99 20.59
C ARG A 246 15.06 3.35 19.22
N GLU A 247 14.81 2.06 19.10
CA GLU A 247 14.85 1.34 17.83
C GLU A 247 13.63 1.62 16.98
N ILE A 248 13.72 1.25 15.70
CA ILE A 248 12.60 1.30 14.76
C ILE A 248 11.90 -0.07 14.69
N ALA A 249 10.61 -0.04 14.44
CA ALA A 249 9.79 -1.24 14.34
C ALA A 249 9.97 -1.96 12.99
N LYS A 250 9.58 -3.23 12.95
CA LYS A 250 9.31 -3.94 11.70
C LYS A 250 8.07 -3.39 11.01
N THR A 251 7.86 -3.76 9.76
CA THR A 251 6.69 -3.34 8.97
C THR A 251 5.39 -3.77 9.64
N LEU A 252 4.51 -2.80 9.92
CA LEU A 252 3.12 -3.05 10.29
C LEU A 252 2.39 -3.67 9.09
N SER A 253 1.79 -4.83 9.28
CA SER A 253 1.02 -5.52 8.22
C SER A 253 -0.48 -5.51 8.49
N ALA A 254 -1.29 -5.76 7.46
CA ALA A 254 -2.73 -5.90 7.60
C ALA A 254 -3.15 -7.06 8.54
N ARG A 255 -2.24 -8.00 8.86
CA ARG A 255 -2.48 -9.11 9.77
C ARG A 255 -2.31 -8.76 11.25
N TYR A 256 -1.80 -7.57 11.55
CA TYR A 256 -1.53 -7.12 12.92
C TYR A 256 -2.73 -7.25 13.87
N TYR A 257 -3.95 -7.19 13.33
CA TYR A 257 -5.18 -7.37 14.11
C TYR A 257 -5.25 -8.73 14.83
N LYS A 258 -4.55 -9.77 14.35
CA LYS A 258 -4.61 -11.12 14.93
C LYS A 258 -3.96 -11.15 16.32
N ASP A 259 -2.67 -11.13 16.37
CA ASP A 259 -1.86 -11.32 17.58
C ASP A 259 -0.79 -10.23 17.78
N GLY A 260 -0.65 -9.32 16.79
CA GLY A 260 0.32 -8.24 16.85
C GLY A 260 1.78 -8.68 16.79
N ALA A 261 2.06 -9.91 16.33
CA ALA A 261 3.37 -10.53 16.40
C ALA A 261 4.49 -9.75 15.71
N GLU A 262 4.15 -8.89 14.74
CA GLU A 262 5.12 -8.07 14.03
C GLU A 262 5.78 -7.01 14.91
N ILE A 263 5.02 -6.46 15.89
CA ILE A 263 5.50 -5.36 16.75
C ILE A 263 4.85 -5.53 18.13
N LEU A 264 5.58 -6.11 19.06
CA LEU A 264 5.17 -6.23 20.47
C LEU A 264 6.06 -5.34 21.32
N ILE A 265 5.47 -4.56 22.21
CA ILE A 265 6.17 -3.68 23.13
C ILE A 265 6.37 -4.39 24.45
N ALA A 266 7.62 -4.50 24.89
CA ALA A 266 7.95 -5.06 26.18
C ALA A 266 7.36 -4.23 27.34
N GLN A 267 6.88 -4.87 28.38
CA GLN A 267 6.38 -4.24 29.58
C GLN A 267 7.11 -4.77 30.83
N LYS A 268 7.29 -3.93 31.84
CA LYS A 268 7.87 -4.37 33.11
C LYS A 268 6.86 -5.28 33.85
N ARG A 269 7.30 -6.49 34.21
CA ARG A 269 6.53 -7.47 35.01
C ARG A 269 5.17 -7.89 34.43
N LYS A 270 4.94 -7.66 33.14
CA LYS A 270 3.72 -8.04 32.39
C LYS A 270 4.09 -8.68 31.05
N ASN A 271 3.13 -9.38 30.46
CA ASN A 271 3.24 -9.81 29.07
C ASN A 271 3.41 -8.59 28.14
N PRO A 272 4.04 -8.75 27.00
CA PRO A 272 4.15 -7.65 26.04
C PRO A 272 2.77 -7.21 25.53
N ARG A 273 2.69 -5.96 25.07
CA ARG A 273 1.46 -5.41 24.52
C ARG A 273 1.55 -5.19 23.01
N LYS A 274 0.41 -5.15 22.37
CA LYS A 274 0.28 -4.62 21.02
C LYS A 274 0.34 -3.09 21.02
N LEU A 275 0.61 -2.50 19.87
CA LEU A 275 0.34 -1.08 19.65
C LEU A 275 -1.17 -0.83 19.70
N THR A 276 -1.56 0.36 20.16
CA THR A 276 -2.94 0.83 20.01
C THR A 276 -3.23 1.23 18.56
N PRO A 277 -4.50 1.34 18.13
CA PRO A 277 -4.83 1.90 16.82
C PRO A 277 -4.25 3.29 16.59
N ARG A 278 -4.20 4.14 17.65
CA ARG A 278 -3.62 5.48 17.57
C ARG A 278 -2.11 5.44 17.37
N GLU A 279 -1.42 4.54 18.06
CA GLU A 279 0.01 4.32 17.84
C GLU A 279 0.30 3.79 16.43
N CYS A 280 -0.56 2.90 15.90
CA CYS A 280 -0.46 2.45 14.51
C CYS A 280 -0.67 3.59 13.51
N ALA A 281 -1.61 4.50 13.76
CA ALA A 281 -1.79 5.69 12.93
C ALA A 281 -0.52 6.57 12.93
N SER A 282 0.04 6.83 14.12
CA SER A 282 1.27 7.61 14.26
C SER A 282 2.47 6.92 13.60
N LEU A 283 2.59 5.59 13.75
CA LEU A 283 3.61 4.76 13.10
C LEU A 283 3.56 4.84 11.57
N MET A 284 2.38 5.06 11.02
CA MET A 284 2.14 5.24 9.58
C MET A 284 2.23 6.71 9.13
N GLY A 285 2.50 7.66 10.04
CA GLY A 285 2.65 9.07 9.73
C GLY A 285 1.32 9.83 9.58
N PHE A 286 0.20 9.25 9.98
CA PHE A 286 -1.09 9.95 10.01
C PHE A 286 -1.10 11.04 11.09
N PRO A 287 -1.75 12.20 10.86
CA PRO A 287 -1.81 13.28 11.82
C PRO A 287 -2.58 12.87 13.08
N LYS A 288 -2.26 13.51 14.21
CA LYS A 288 -2.95 13.25 15.50
C LYS A 288 -4.47 13.49 15.41
N SER A 289 -4.90 14.39 14.54
CA SER A 289 -6.33 14.71 14.28
C SER A 289 -7.06 13.66 13.44
N PHE A 290 -6.34 12.68 12.87
CA PHE A 290 -6.96 11.65 12.03
C PHE A 290 -7.98 10.82 12.84
N LYS A 291 -9.22 10.79 12.37
CA LYS A 291 -10.33 10.09 13.03
C LYS A 291 -10.28 8.58 12.75
N ILE A 292 -10.54 7.78 13.76
CA ILE A 292 -10.60 6.30 13.69
C ILE A 292 -12.01 5.89 14.11
N GLU A 293 -12.90 5.73 13.14
CA GLU A 293 -14.34 5.49 13.35
C GLU A 293 -14.74 4.01 13.19
N VAL A 294 -13.80 3.10 13.41
CA VAL A 294 -13.99 1.66 13.25
C VAL A 294 -13.45 0.90 14.48
N SER A 295 -13.76 -0.38 14.57
CA SER A 295 -13.21 -1.24 15.63
C SER A 295 -11.68 -1.36 15.53
N ASP A 296 -11.02 -1.65 16.66
CA ASP A 296 -9.56 -1.85 16.70
C ASP A 296 -9.07 -2.84 15.63
N SER A 297 -9.82 -3.93 15.42
CA SER A 297 -9.47 -4.93 14.40
C SER A 297 -9.49 -4.38 12.98
N GLN A 298 -10.45 -3.53 12.66
CA GLN A 298 -10.52 -2.88 11.35
C GLN A 298 -9.45 -1.78 11.23
N ALA A 299 -9.21 -1.01 12.28
CA ALA A 299 -8.16 0.00 12.32
C ALA A 299 -6.78 -0.61 12.04
N TYR A 300 -6.45 -1.74 12.69
CA TYR A 300 -5.20 -2.46 12.41
C TYR A 300 -5.06 -2.90 10.95
N ARG A 301 -6.15 -3.40 10.35
CA ARG A 301 -6.14 -3.78 8.92
C ARG A 301 -5.91 -2.56 8.03
N GLN A 302 -6.58 -1.46 8.33
CA GLN A 302 -6.49 -0.21 7.59
C GLN A 302 -5.07 0.36 7.64
N PHE A 303 -4.50 0.54 8.83
CA PHE A 303 -3.13 1.06 8.97
C PHE A 303 -2.07 0.10 8.43
N GLY A 304 -2.30 -1.21 8.48
CA GLY A 304 -1.39 -2.18 7.88
C GLY A 304 -1.37 -2.16 6.34
N ASN A 305 -2.49 -1.75 5.72
CA ASN A 305 -2.61 -1.60 4.27
C ASN A 305 -2.18 -0.21 3.77
N ALA A 306 -2.26 0.83 4.60
CA ALA A 306 -1.93 2.20 4.26
C ALA A 306 -0.45 2.42 3.91
#